data_e55751757a921b803d56a3218c8bcda9
#
_entry.id   e55751757a921b803d56a3218c8bcda9
#
_cell.length_a   1.000
_cell.length_b   1.000
_cell.length_c   1.000
_cell.angle_alpha   90.00
_cell.angle_beta   90.00
_cell.angle_gamma   90.00
#
_symmetry.space_group_name_H-M   'P 1'
#
loop_
_entity.id
_entity.type
_entity.pdbx_description
1 polymer ?
#
loop_
_entity_poly.entity_id
_entity_poly.type
_entity_poly.pdbx_seq_one_letter_code
_entity_poly.pdbx_strand_id
1 'polypeptide(L)'
;MGAMRRFFRDHSLSIVALGAFLVIWLGGQAWAGHRTFNEEQRAHGEPTVSVAEYLTRAEFGEATFENWESEFLQMGVYVLLTAWLVQKGSAESKPADGDPKLDADPREHRDDPEAPWPVRRGGWVLRIYEHSLSITLLTLFALTFAGHLVTGARAFNAEQASHGEPTVSTLGYLFRSQFWFESLQNWQSEFLAVGSLVVFSVYLRQRGSPESKPVHAPHASTGAP
;
A
#
# COMPACT_ATOMS: atom_id res chain seq x y z
N MET A 1 -4.21 -28.79 20.78
CA MET A 1 -4.94 -28.48 19.54
C MET A 1 -5.80 -27.20 19.62
N GLY A 2 -6.35 -26.80 20.76
CA GLY A 2 -7.22 -25.62 20.88
C GLY A 2 -6.55 -24.25 20.66
N ALA A 3 -5.34 -24.04 21.16
CA ALA A 3 -4.63 -22.77 21.07
C ALA A 3 -4.23 -22.42 19.61
N MET A 4 -3.70 -23.37 18.87
CA MET A 4 -3.32 -23.20 17.47
C MET A 4 -4.55 -22.90 16.59
N ARG A 5 -5.67 -23.62 16.78
CA ARG A 5 -6.91 -23.34 16.04
C ARG A 5 -7.47 -21.96 16.36
N ARG A 6 -7.36 -21.51 17.60
CA ARG A 6 -7.76 -20.16 18.00
C ARG A 6 -6.87 -19.11 17.32
N PHE A 7 -5.55 -19.26 17.36
CA PHE A 7 -4.59 -18.37 16.70
C PHE A 7 -4.92 -18.20 15.20
N PHE A 8 -5.09 -19.31 14.45
CA PHE A 8 -5.43 -19.23 13.02
C PHE A 8 -6.79 -18.57 12.75
N ARG A 9 -7.78 -18.81 13.60
CA ARG A 9 -9.07 -18.12 13.46
C ARG A 9 -8.95 -16.63 13.73
N ASP A 10 -8.29 -16.25 14.81
CA ASP A 10 -8.22 -14.87 15.28
C ASP A 10 -7.30 -14.00 14.38
N HIS A 11 -6.41 -14.61 13.58
CA HIS A 11 -5.52 -13.95 12.62
C HIS A 11 -5.79 -14.33 11.16
N SER A 12 -6.94 -14.94 10.87
CA SER A 12 -7.24 -15.51 9.55
C SER A 12 -7.17 -14.48 8.41
N LEU A 13 -7.63 -13.24 8.62
CA LEU A 13 -7.58 -12.18 7.61
C LEU A 13 -6.14 -11.85 7.22
N SER A 14 -5.28 -11.57 8.20
CA SER A 14 -3.86 -11.27 7.93
C SER A 14 -3.13 -12.45 7.29
N ILE A 15 -3.40 -13.68 7.75
CA ILE A 15 -2.78 -14.89 7.19
C ILE A 15 -3.18 -15.09 5.74
N VAL A 16 -4.46 -14.91 5.40
CA VAL A 16 -4.94 -15.08 4.03
C VAL A 16 -4.42 -13.94 3.14
N ALA A 17 -4.48 -12.69 3.59
CA ALA A 17 -4.02 -11.54 2.81
C ALA A 17 -2.50 -11.62 2.53
N LEU A 18 -1.68 -11.82 3.57
CA LEU A 18 -0.22 -11.94 3.40
C LEU A 18 0.18 -13.22 2.65
N GLY A 19 -0.54 -14.33 2.85
CA GLY A 19 -0.32 -15.56 2.09
C GLY A 19 -0.63 -15.38 0.61
N ALA A 20 -1.74 -14.75 0.26
CA ALA A 20 -2.10 -14.41 -1.11
C ALA A 20 -1.05 -13.46 -1.74
N PHE A 21 -0.62 -12.43 -1.01
CA PHE A 21 0.46 -11.55 -1.44
C PHE A 21 1.73 -12.32 -1.81
N LEU A 22 2.20 -13.21 -0.94
CA LEU A 22 3.42 -14.01 -1.20
C LEU A 22 3.26 -14.93 -2.41
N VAL A 23 2.10 -15.57 -2.57
CA VAL A 23 1.81 -16.44 -3.72
C VAL A 23 1.78 -15.64 -5.03
N ILE A 24 1.16 -14.47 -5.03
CA ILE A 24 1.07 -13.62 -6.22
C ILE A 24 2.45 -13.04 -6.54
N TRP A 25 3.18 -12.53 -5.56
CA TRP A 25 4.47 -11.88 -5.75
C TRP A 25 5.57 -12.88 -6.15
N LEU A 26 5.85 -13.88 -5.30
CA LEU A 26 6.94 -14.85 -5.53
C LEU A 26 6.54 -16.00 -6.47
N GLY A 27 5.25 -16.32 -6.59
CA GLY A 27 4.74 -17.31 -7.53
C GLY A 27 4.36 -16.69 -8.87
N GLY A 28 3.34 -15.83 -8.87
CA GLY A 28 2.76 -15.27 -10.10
C GLY A 28 3.68 -14.29 -10.81
N GLN A 29 4.06 -13.19 -10.14
CA GLN A 29 4.87 -12.13 -10.73
C GLN A 29 6.28 -12.62 -11.10
N ALA A 30 6.94 -13.37 -10.20
CA ALA A 30 8.26 -13.91 -10.49
C ALA A 30 8.23 -14.88 -11.67
N TRP A 31 7.22 -15.76 -11.76
CA TRP A 31 7.08 -16.69 -12.89
C TRP A 31 6.78 -15.97 -14.20
N ALA A 32 5.79 -15.09 -14.21
CA ALA A 32 5.40 -14.36 -15.42
C ALA A 32 6.52 -13.43 -15.90
N GLY A 33 7.08 -12.62 -15.00
CA GLY A 33 8.16 -11.70 -15.33
C GLY A 33 9.42 -12.39 -15.83
N HIS A 34 9.82 -13.51 -15.20
CA HIS A 34 10.94 -14.32 -15.69
C HIS A 34 10.69 -14.84 -17.13
N ARG A 35 9.47 -15.25 -17.46
CA ARG A 35 9.16 -15.70 -18.82
C ARG A 35 9.23 -14.57 -19.83
N THR A 36 8.59 -13.45 -19.52
CA THR A 36 8.62 -12.25 -20.38
C THR A 36 10.06 -11.78 -20.59
N PHE A 37 10.85 -11.65 -19.54
CA PHE A 37 12.26 -11.28 -19.62
C PHE A 37 13.05 -12.23 -20.55
N ASN A 38 12.90 -13.55 -20.38
CA ASN A 38 13.59 -14.52 -21.22
C ASN A 38 13.09 -14.55 -22.67
N GLU A 39 11.85 -14.17 -22.93
CA GLU A 39 11.31 -14.00 -24.31
C GLU A 39 11.98 -12.79 -24.98
N GLU A 40 12.14 -11.68 -24.27
CA GLU A 40 12.85 -10.49 -24.72
C GLU A 40 14.33 -10.76 -24.97
N GLN A 41 15.03 -11.44 -24.04
CA GLN A 41 16.42 -11.85 -24.22
C GLN A 41 16.61 -12.67 -25.52
N ARG A 42 15.72 -13.64 -25.77
CA ARG A 42 15.77 -14.45 -27.01
C ARG A 42 15.54 -13.60 -28.25
N ALA A 43 14.62 -12.63 -28.18
CA ALA A 43 14.33 -11.74 -29.32
C ALA A 43 15.54 -10.88 -29.70
N HIS A 44 16.38 -10.52 -28.70
CA HIS A 44 17.61 -9.76 -28.91
C HIS A 44 18.87 -10.64 -29.11
N GLY A 45 18.71 -11.99 -29.11
CA GLY A 45 19.84 -12.91 -29.26
C GLY A 45 20.70 -13.04 -27.99
N GLU A 46 20.20 -12.61 -26.85
CA GLU A 46 20.88 -12.64 -25.57
C GLU A 46 20.59 -13.95 -24.81
N PRO A 47 21.48 -14.36 -23.89
CA PRO A 47 21.28 -15.57 -23.10
C PRO A 47 20.13 -15.44 -22.10
N THR A 48 19.34 -16.52 -21.97
CA THR A 48 18.28 -16.59 -20.97
C THR A 48 18.85 -16.79 -19.57
N VAL A 49 18.11 -16.34 -18.55
CA VAL A 49 18.49 -16.44 -17.15
C VAL A 49 17.62 -17.44 -16.39
N SER A 50 18.09 -17.93 -15.24
CA SER A 50 17.29 -18.73 -14.31
C SER A 50 16.30 -17.87 -13.51
N VAL A 51 15.28 -18.49 -12.91
CA VAL A 51 14.34 -17.79 -12.00
C VAL A 51 15.09 -17.11 -10.85
N ALA A 52 16.05 -17.82 -10.23
CA ALA A 52 16.82 -17.26 -9.11
C ALA A 52 17.65 -16.04 -9.53
N GLU A 53 18.20 -16.05 -10.75
CA GLU A 53 18.91 -14.90 -11.29
C GLU A 53 17.95 -13.75 -11.62
N TYR A 54 16.78 -14.03 -12.23
CA TYR A 54 15.77 -13.02 -12.52
C TYR A 54 15.32 -12.26 -11.26
N LEU A 55 15.13 -12.96 -10.13
CA LEU A 55 14.75 -12.34 -8.85
C LEU A 55 15.79 -11.33 -8.33
N THR A 56 17.03 -11.36 -8.82
CA THR A 56 18.08 -10.40 -8.48
C THR A 56 18.27 -9.28 -9.52
N ARG A 57 17.52 -9.33 -10.61
CA ARG A 57 17.56 -8.34 -11.67
C ARG A 57 16.82 -7.06 -11.31
N ALA A 58 17.24 -5.99 -11.96
CA ALA A 58 16.65 -4.66 -11.76
C ALA A 58 15.17 -4.64 -12.19
N GLU A 59 14.81 -5.34 -13.24
CA GLU A 59 13.46 -5.42 -13.81
C GLU A 59 12.45 -6.04 -12.82
N PHE A 60 12.85 -7.08 -12.08
CA PHE A 60 12.01 -7.64 -11.02
C PHE A 60 11.85 -6.66 -9.85
N GLY A 61 12.95 -5.98 -9.48
CA GLY A 61 12.95 -4.98 -8.43
C GLY A 61 12.10 -3.76 -8.79
N GLU A 62 12.23 -3.26 -10.00
CA GLU A 62 11.45 -2.14 -10.55
C GLU A 62 9.94 -2.44 -10.48
N ALA A 63 9.49 -3.53 -11.11
CA ALA A 63 8.09 -3.94 -11.09
C ALA A 63 7.55 -4.19 -9.67
N THR A 64 8.39 -4.60 -8.72
CA THR A 64 8.00 -4.78 -7.33
C THR A 64 7.84 -3.43 -6.62
N PHE A 65 8.85 -2.58 -6.69
CA PHE A 65 8.87 -1.32 -5.94
C PHE A 65 7.92 -0.27 -6.51
N GLU A 66 7.71 -0.23 -7.82
CA GLU A 66 6.72 0.60 -8.50
C GLU A 66 5.30 0.34 -7.97
N ASN A 67 4.92 -0.92 -7.84
CA ASN A 67 3.61 -1.28 -7.28
C ASN A 67 3.52 -0.99 -5.77
N TRP A 68 4.57 -1.33 -5.00
CA TRP A 68 4.53 -1.11 -3.55
C TRP A 68 4.52 0.37 -3.18
N GLU A 69 5.20 1.24 -3.95
CA GLU A 69 5.15 2.68 -3.69
C GLU A 69 3.75 3.24 -3.84
N SER A 70 3.01 2.81 -4.87
CA SER A 70 1.65 3.27 -5.11
C SER A 70 0.69 2.87 -3.99
N GLU A 71 0.76 1.62 -3.55
CA GLU A 71 -0.05 1.07 -2.46
C GLU A 71 0.21 1.80 -1.13
N PHE A 72 1.48 1.98 -0.76
CA PHE A 72 1.80 2.66 0.50
C PHE A 72 1.50 4.15 0.46
N LEU A 73 1.66 4.81 -0.70
CA LEU A 73 1.22 6.19 -0.89
C LEU A 73 -0.29 6.30 -0.69
N GLN A 74 -1.05 5.48 -1.42
CA GLN A 74 -2.49 5.48 -1.38
C GLN A 74 -3.02 5.26 0.04
N MET A 75 -2.53 4.21 0.74
CA MET A 75 -2.95 3.93 2.11
C MET A 75 -2.57 5.04 3.08
N GLY A 76 -1.34 5.60 2.96
CA GLY A 76 -0.88 6.69 3.82
C GLY A 76 -1.68 7.97 3.63
N VAL A 77 -1.93 8.36 2.37
CA VAL A 77 -2.75 9.52 2.03
C VAL A 77 -4.20 9.31 2.44
N TYR A 78 -4.77 8.12 2.22
CA TYR A 78 -6.15 7.81 2.58
C TYR A 78 -6.39 7.94 4.08
N VAL A 79 -5.52 7.38 4.91
CA VAL A 79 -5.58 7.53 6.38
C VAL A 79 -5.56 9.01 6.78
N LEU A 80 -4.70 9.82 6.16
CA LEU A 80 -4.65 11.26 6.42
C LEU A 80 -5.92 11.98 5.96
N LEU A 81 -6.40 11.68 4.76
CA LEU A 81 -7.60 12.35 4.21
C LEU A 81 -8.84 12.05 5.06
N THR A 82 -9.03 10.82 5.53
CA THR A 82 -10.17 10.44 6.38
C THR A 82 -10.14 11.09 7.76
N ALA A 83 -8.99 11.58 8.22
CA ALA A 83 -8.89 12.34 9.46
C ALA A 83 -9.56 13.73 9.36
N TRP A 84 -9.57 14.34 8.17
CA TRP A 84 -10.07 15.72 7.97
C TRP A 84 -11.24 15.85 7.01
N LEU A 85 -11.33 14.97 6.01
CA LEU A 85 -12.35 15.03 4.99
C LEU A 85 -13.52 14.11 5.33
N VAL A 86 -14.70 14.52 4.90
CA VAL A 86 -15.96 13.79 5.17
C VAL A 86 -16.64 13.45 3.85
N GLN A 87 -17.10 12.19 3.75
CA GLN A 87 -18.05 11.76 2.73
C GLN A 87 -19.34 11.31 3.43
N LYS A 88 -20.36 12.16 3.40
CA LYS A 88 -21.66 11.85 3.99
C LYS A 88 -22.23 10.54 3.42
N GLY A 89 -22.59 9.65 4.30
CA GLY A 89 -23.20 8.36 3.96
C GLY A 89 -22.18 7.23 3.69
N SER A 90 -20.87 7.49 3.61
CA SER A 90 -19.85 6.45 3.45
C SER A 90 -19.59 5.71 4.76
N ALA A 91 -19.30 4.41 4.67
CA ALA A 91 -18.75 3.63 5.79
C ALA A 91 -17.30 4.06 6.12
N GLU A 92 -16.57 4.53 5.12
CA GLU A 92 -15.15 4.91 5.17
C GLU A 92 -14.91 6.32 5.75
N SER A 93 -15.93 6.99 6.27
CA SER A 93 -15.86 8.37 6.72
C SER A 93 -16.40 8.54 8.13
N LYS A 94 -15.79 9.41 8.92
CA LYS A 94 -16.42 9.86 10.16
C LYS A 94 -17.58 10.83 9.88
N PRO A 95 -18.53 11.00 10.80
CA PRO A 95 -19.59 12.00 10.71
C PRO A 95 -19.04 13.43 10.61
N ALA A 96 -19.77 14.32 9.93
CA ALA A 96 -19.35 15.73 9.77
C ALA A 96 -19.24 16.50 11.10
N ASP A 97 -20.06 16.11 12.07
CA ASP A 97 -20.06 16.71 13.42
C ASP A 97 -18.98 16.12 14.34
N GLY A 98 -18.09 15.28 13.78
CA GLY A 98 -17.03 14.56 14.51
C GLY A 98 -17.50 13.20 15.04
N ASP A 99 -16.55 12.44 15.52
CA ASP A 99 -16.79 11.16 16.19
C ASP A 99 -16.14 11.20 17.58
N PRO A 100 -16.93 11.20 18.68
CA PRO A 100 -16.38 11.27 20.03
C PRO A 100 -15.38 10.18 20.38
N LYS A 101 -15.45 9.01 19.70
CA LYS A 101 -14.48 7.92 19.93
C LYS A 101 -13.18 8.14 19.20
N LEU A 102 -13.24 8.64 17.94
CA LEU A 102 -12.06 8.86 17.11
C LEU A 102 -11.37 10.20 17.44
N ASP A 103 -12.14 11.20 17.81
CA ASP A 103 -11.65 12.57 18.09
C ASP A 103 -11.35 12.82 19.58
N ALA A 104 -11.49 11.81 20.45
CA ALA A 104 -11.18 11.92 21.88
C ALA A 104 -9.71 12.30 22.13
N ASP A 105 -9.46 13.21 23.07
CA ASP A 105 -8.08 13.55 23.47
C ASP A 105 -7.45 12.36 24.23
N PRO A 106 -6.42 11.72 23.67
CA PRO A 106 -5.78 10.57 24.32
C PRO A 106 -5.14 10.91 25.68
N ARG A 107 -4.88 12.20 25.96
CA ARG A 107 -4.32 12.64 27.25
C ARG A 107 -5.27 12.42 28.41
N GLU A 108 -6.59 12.40 28.16
CA GLU A 108 -7.62 12.11 29.17
C GLU A 108 -7.56 10.65 29.66
N HIS A 109 -6.95 9.76 28.87
CA HIS A 109 -6.77 8.34 29.19
C HIS A 109 -5.38 8.00 29.75
N ARG A 110 -4.60 9.00 30.18
CA ARG A 110 -3.22 8.80 30.65
C ARG A 110 -3.12 7.91 31.88
N ASP A 111 -4.08 8.01 32.77
CA ASP A 111 -4.11 7.27 34.03
C ASP A 111 -4.84 5.93 33.93
N ASP A 112 -5.38 5.58 32.75
CA ASP A 112 -5.99 4.29 32.50
C ASP A 112 -4.92 3.19 32.39
N PRO A 113 -4.95 2.17 33.27
CA PRO A 113 -3.98 1.07 33.24
C PRO A 113 -4.05 0.22 31.96
N GLU A 114 -5.18 0.20 31.27
CA GLU A 114 -5.37 -0.54 30.00
C GLU A 114 -4.95 0.29 28.78
N ALA A 115 -4.73 1.60 28.93
CA ALA A 115 -4.27 2.42 27.82
C ALA A 115 -2.86 2.00 27.36
N PRO A 116 -2.57 2.08 26.04
CA PRO A 116 -1.26 1.77 25.49
C PRO A 116 -0.13 2.57 26.19
N TRP A 117 1.04 1.94 26.34
CA TRP A 117 2.19 2.58 26.99
C TRP A 117 2.51 3.99 26.48
N PRO A 118 2.45 4.33 25.18
CA PRO A 118 2.71 5.68 24.69
C PRO A 118 1.71 6.72 25.23
N VAL A 119 0.43 6.35 25.40
CA VAL A 119 -0.61 7.22 26.00
C VAL A 119 -0.26 7.53 27.44
N ARG A 120 0.04 6.50 28.22
CA ARG A 120 0.44 6.64 29.64
C ARG A 120 1.74 7.43 29.80
N ARG A 121 2.70 7.29 28.88
CA ARG A 121 3.98 8.00 28.88
C ARG A 121 3.80 9.48 28.58
N GLY A 122 2.94 9.84 27.63
CA GLY A 122 2.69 11.22 27.21
C GLY A 122 3.86 11.87 26.47
N GLY A 123 3.82 13.18 26.36
CA GLY A 123 4.87 13.98 25.77
C GLY A 123 5.10 13.69 24.26
N TRP A 124 6.36 13.72 23.82
CA TRP A 124 6.71 13.48 22.42
C TRP A 124 6.44 12.03 21.96
N VAL A 125 6.48 11.07 22.90
CA VAL A 125 6.17 9.66 22.61
C VAL A 125 4.72 9.51 22.19
N LEU A 126 3.80 10.14 22.92
CA LEU A 126 2.39 10.18 22.56
C LEU A 126 2.20 10.86 21.20
N ARG A 127 2.83 12.00 20.96
CA ARG A 127 2.70 12.73 19.68
C ARG A 127 3.14 11.92 18.48
N ILE A 128 4.19 11.11 18.59
CA ILE A 128 4.59 10.19 17.52
C ILE A 128 3.57 9.05 17.40
N TYR A 129 3.07 8.53 18.51
CA TYR A 129 2.12 7.43 18.51
C TYR A 129 0.76 7.82 17.89
N GLU A 130 0.28 9.03 18.14
CA GLU A 130 -0.95 9.59 17.53
C GLU A 130 -0.92 9.54 16.00
N HIS A 131 0.25 9.61 15.39
CA HIS A 131 0.44 9.62 13.93
C HIS A 131 1.20 8.40 13.41
N SER A 132 1.42 7.40 14.27
CA SER A 132 2.34 6.28 13.96
C SER A 132 1.93 5.48 12.72
N LEU A 133 0.63 5.31 12.48
CA LEU A 133 0.14 4.61 11.28
C LEU A 133 0.53 5.37 10.01
N SER A 134 0.22 6.66 9.93
CA SER A 134 0.55 7.50 8.77
C SER A 134 2.08 7.63 8.59
N ILE A 135 2.83 7.80 9.68
CA ILE A 135 4.29 7.85 9.65
C ILE A 135 4.85 6.56 9.09
N THR A 136 4.36 5.39 9.53
CA THR A 136 4.82 4.09 9.03
C THR A 136 4.52 3.91 7.54
N LEU A 137 3.28 4.18 7.11
CA LEU A 137 2.88 4.03 5.71
C LEU A 137 3.68 4.98 4.79
N LEU A 138 3.84 6.25 5.17
CA LEU A 138 4.64 7.21 4.39
C LEU A 138 6.14 6.90 4.42
N THR A 139 6.65 6.27 5.48
CA THR A 139 8.03 5.77 5.51
C THR A 139 8.21 4.61 4.53
N LEU A 140 7.26 3.66 4.52
CA LEU A 140 7.27 2.56 3.55
C LEU A 140 7.16 3.08 2.11
N PHE A 141 6.29 4.07 1.86
CA PHE A 141 6.25 4.76 0.58
C PHE A 141 7.61 5.35 0.20
N ALA A 142 8.26 6.11 1.09
CA ALA A 142 9.55 6.72 0.79
C ALA A 142 10.65 5.67 0.49
N LEU A 143 10.64 4.53 1.19
CA LEU A 143 11.57 3.43 0.97
C LEU A 143 11.31 2.72 -0.37
N THR A 144 10.05 2.46 -0.70
CA THR A 144 9.68 1.81 -1.97
C THR A 144 9.87 2.74 -3.16
N PHE A 145 9.57 4.03 -3.02
CA PHE A 145 9.87 5.06 -4.02
C PHE A 145 11.39 5.15 -4.30
N ALA A 146 12.22 5.12 -3.26
CA ALA A 146 13.66 5.06 -3.44
C ALA A 146 14.12 3.74 -4.09
N GLY A 147 13.48 2.62 -3.75
CA GLY A 147 13.68 1.31 -4.38
C GLY A 147 13.34 1.35 -5.87
N HIS A 148 12.18 1.88 -6.25
CA HIS A 148 11.76 2.08 -7.64
C HIS A 148 12.76 2.97 -8.39
N LEU A 149 13.15 4.12 -7.84
CA LEU A 149 14.13 5.00 -8.45
C LEU A 149 15.49 4.31 -8.73
N VAL A 150 15.95 3.47 -7.81
CA VAL A 150 17.25 2.75 -7.97
C VAL A 150 17.13 1.59 -8.96
N THR A 151 16.09 0.79 -8.86
CA THR A 151 15.91 -0.38 -9.73
C THR A 151 15.47 0.04 -11.13
N GLY A 152 14.55 1.00 -11.26
CA GLY A 152 14.13 1.55 -12.54
C GLY A 152 15.26 2.23 -13.30
N ALA A 153 16.13 3.02 -12.61
CA ALA A 153 17.30 3.57 -13.26
C ALA A 153 18.27 2.49 -13.78
N ARG A 154 18.36 1.35 -13.12
CA ARG A 154 19.22 0.23 -13.56
C ARG A 154 18.58 -0.51 -14.74
N ALA A 155 17.28 -0.79 -14.69
CA ALA A 155 16.56 -1.43 -15.79
C ALA A 155 16.58 -0.54 -17.03
N PHE A 156 16.26 0.75 -16.89
CA PHE A 156 16.36 1.76 -17.95
C PHE A 156 17.76 1.77 -18.58
N ASN A 157 18.83 1.82 -17.77
CA ASN A 157 20.19 1.86 -18.27
C ASN A 157 20.60 0.54 -18.96
N ALA A 158 20.08 -0.61 -18.53
CA ALA A 158 20.31 -1.88 -19.21
C ALA A 158 19.66 -1.88 -20.59
N GLU A 159 18.44 -1.37 -20.71
CA GLU A 159 17.75 -1.21 -21.98
C GLU A 159 18.48 -0.23 -22.91
N GLN A 160 18.84 0.98 -22.41
CA GLN A 160 19.61 1.95 -23.19
C GLN A 160 20.94 1.36 -23.71
N ALA A 161 21.66 0.64 -22.87
CA ALA A 161 22.93 0.01 -23.26
C ALA A 161 22.74 -1.05 -24.35
N SER A 162 21.65 -1.82 -24.33
CA SER A 162 21.34 -2.81 -25.37
C SER A 162 21.08 -2.17 -26.75
N HIS A 163 20.63 -0.90 -26.76
CA HIS A 163 20.38 -0.11 -27.97
C HIS A 163 21.57 0.81 -28.34
N GLY A 164 22.64 0.81 -27.54
CA GLY A 164 23.80 1.71 -27.75
C GLY A 164 23.53 3.18 -27.40
N GLU A 165 22.47 3.43 -26.62
CA GLU A 165 22.05 4.76 -26.19
C GLU A 165 22.72 5.18 -24.86
N PRO A 166 22.81 6.51 -24.58
CA PRO A 166 23.44 7.00 -23.35
C PRO A 166 22.67 6.62 -22.08
N THR A 167 23.39 6.16 -21.08
CA THR A 167 22.86 5.87 -19.74
C THR A 167 22.68 7.15 -18.91
N VAL A 168 21.88 7.08 -17.83
CA VAL A 168 21.65 8.19 -16.91
C VAL A 168 22.05 7.80 -15.48
N SER A 169 22.34 8.79 -14.64
CA SER A 169 22.49 8.55 -13.20
C SER A 169 21.14 8.22 -12.56
N THR A 170 21.15 7.57 -11.39
CA THR A 170 19.91 7.30 -10.62
C THR A 170 19.11 8.58 -10.37
N LEU A 171 19.74 9.68 -9.97
CA LEU A 171 19.06 10.96 -9.81
C LEU A 171 18.64 11.56 -11.16
N GLY A 172 19.37 11.30 -12.24
CA GLY A 172 18.98 11.69 -13.60
C GLY A 172 17.72 10.99 -14.07
N TYR A 173 17.49 9.74 -13.65
CA TYR A 173 16.27 8.99 -13.96
C TYR A 173 15.04 9.62 -13.34
N LEU A 174 15.12 10.19 -12.13
CA LEU A 174 14.03 10.94 -11.49
C LEU A 174 13.47 12.09 -12.38
N PHE A 175 14.28 12.63 -13.29
CA PHE A 175 13.87 13.69 -14.21
C PHE A 175 13.45 13.15 -15.60
N ARG A 176 13.39 11.83 -15.77
CA ARG A 176 12.85 11.21 -16.99
C ARG A 176 11.32 11.11 -16.91
N SER A 177 10.67 11.34 -18.04
CA SER A 177 9.21 11.18 -18.15
C SER A 177 8.76 9.74 -17.90
N GLN A 178 9.59 8.76 -18.20
CA GLN A 178 9.30 7.35 -17.98
C GLN A 178 9.07 7.05 -16.49
N PHE A 179 9.98 7.46 -15.60
CA PHE A 179 9.81 7.30 -14.16
C PHE A 179 8.45 7.82 -13.65
N TRP A 180 8.09 9.04 -14.06
CA TRP A 180 6.82 9.63 -13.65
C TRP A 180 5.61 9.00 -14.33
N PHE A 181 5.76 8.49 -15.55
CA PHE A 181 4.70 7.74 -16.21
C PHE A 181 4.40 6.45 -15.46
N GLU A 182 5.41 5.69 -15.07
CA GLU A 182 5.31 4.46 -14.28
C GLU A 182 4.63 4.73 -12.91
N SER A 183 5.13 5.71 -12.16
CA SER A 183 4.53 6.10 -10.88
C SER A 183 3.08 6.57 -11.04
N LEU A 184 2.81 7.51 -11.95
CA LEU A 184 1.49 8.15 -12.07
C LEU A 184 0.42 7.20 -12.62
N GLN A 185 0.75 6.25 -13.49
CA GLN A 185 -0.21 5.25 -13.99
C GLN A 185 -0.71 4.33 -12.85
N ASN A 186 0.16 3.98 -11.90
CA ASN A 186 -0.22 3.20 -10.74
C ASN A 186 -1.00 4.05 -9.72
N TRP A 187 -0.48 5.24 -9.39
CA TRP A 187 -1.14 6.13 -8.42
C TRP A 187 -2.58 6.46 -8.84
N GLN A 188 -2.83 6.76 -10.13
CA GLN A 188 -4.19 7.07 -10.59
C GLN A 188 -5.17 5.92 -10.40
N SER A 189 -4.74 4.66 -10.59
CA SER A 189 -5.59 3.48 -10.40
C SER A 189 -5.92 3.25 -8.92
N GLU A 190 -4.94 3.44 -8.04
CA GLU A 190 -5.12 3.31 -6.59
C GLU A 190 -6.11 4.35 -6.04
N PHE A 191 -5.97 5.63 -6.45
CA PHE A 191 -6.92 6.66 -6.04
C PHE A 191 -8.31 6.45 -6.62
N LEU A 192 -8.44 5.87 -7.82
CA LEU A 192 -9.72 5.47 -8.38
C LEU A 192 -10.39 4.37 -7.55
N ALA A 193 -9.62 3.36 -7.13
CA ALA A 193 -10.13 2.26 -6.31
C ALA A 193 -10.68 2.77 -4.97
N VAL A 194 -9.91 3.59 -4.25
CA VAL A 194 -10.33 4.20 -2.99
C VAL A 194 -11.54 5.11 -3.18
N GLY A 195 -11.50 6.00 -4.17
CA GLY A 195 -12.64 6.90 -4.46
C GLY A 195 -13.90 6.11 -4.78
N SER A 196 -13.78 5.01 -5.50
CA SER A 196 -14.89 4.09 -5.77
C SER A 196 -15.44 3.44 -4.50
N LEU A 197 -14.57 2.94 -3.61
CA LEU A 197 -14.99 2.36 -2.32
C LEU A 197 -15.75 3.40 -1.48
N VAL A 198 -15.20 4.61 -1.34
CA VAL A 198 -15.82 5.71 -0.59
C VAL A 198 -17.21 6.04 -1.12
N VAL A 199 -17.37 6.13 -2.45
CA VAL A 199 -18.68 6.45 -3.07
C VAL A 199 -19.63 5.27 -3.02
N PHE A 200 -19.18 4.06 -3.34
CA PHE A 200 -20.06 2.89 -3.40
C PHE A 200 -20.53 2.45 -2.01
N SER A 201 -19.72 2.60 -0.96
CA SER A 201 -20.12 2.29 0.42
C SER A 201 -21.31 3.14 0.92
N VAL A 202 -21.61 4.27 0.25
CA VAL A 202 -22.82 5.04 0.53
C VAL A 202 -24.09 4.22 0.23
N TYR A 203 -24.10 3.54 -0.92
CA TYR A 203 -25.31 2.89 -1.47
C TYR A 203 -25.28 1.37 -1.38
N LEU A 204 -24.11 0.75 -1.51
CA LEU A 204 -23.94 -0.68 -1.56
C LEU A 204 -23.64 -1.27 -0.19
N ARG A 205 -23.90 -2.57 -0.02
CA ARG A 205 -23.70 -3.28 1.25
C ARG A 205 -23.09 -4.65 1.00
N GLN A 206 -22.16 -5.01 1.91
CA GLN A 206 -21.68 -6.38 2.02
C GLN A 206 -21.99 -6.87 3.45
N ARG A 207 -22.90 -7.83 3.58
CA ARG A 207 -23.24 -8.39 4.88
C ARG A 207 -22.01 -9.02 5.54
N GLY A 208 -21.73 -8.60 6.77
CA GLY A 208 -20.64 -9.14 7.60
C GLY A 208 -19.28 -8.52 7.35
N SER A 209 -19.14 -7.54 6.45
CA SER A 209 -17.89 -6.79 6.25
C SER A 209 -17.82 -5.57 7.17
N PRO A 210 -16.67 -5.32 7.83
CA PRO A 210 -16.43 -4.07 8.55
C PRO A 210 -16.29 -2.86 7.62
N GLU A 211 -15.93 -3.09 6.33
CA GLU A 211 -15.79 -2.05 5.29
C GLU A 211 -17.16 -1.63 4.70
N SER A 212 -18.25 -2.05 5.32
CA SER A 212 -19.60 -1.79 4.84
C SER A 212 -20.54 -1.50 6.00
N LYS A 213 -21.41 -0.54 5.82
CA LYS A 213 -22.51 -0.31 6.79
C LYS A 213 -23.39 -1.56 6.91
N PRO A 214 -24.06 -1.76 8.06
CA PRO A 214 -25.08 -2.79 8.21
C PRO A 214 -26.12 -2.70 7.10
N VAL A 215 -26.62 -3.86 6.63
CA VAL A 215 -27.57 -3.92 5.50
C VAL A 215 -28.83 -3.08 5.73
N HIS A 216 -29.26 -2.97 6.98
CA HIS A 216 -30.46 -2.19 7.38
C HIS A 216 -30.16 -0.69 7.63
N ALA A 217 -28.89 -0.27 7.64
CA ALA A 217 -28.56 1.12 7.94
C ALA A 217 -28.97 2.07 6.80
N PRO A 218 -29.53 3.25 7.12
CA PRO A 218 -29.88 4.27 6.12
C PRO A 218 -28.69 4.70 5.29
N HIS A 219 -28.92 5.10 4.02
CA HIS A 219 -27.86 5.62 3.17
C HIS A 219 -27.21 6.91 3.72
N ALA A 220 -27.98 7.71 4.45
CA ALA A 220 -27.48 8.96 5.04
C ALA A 220 -26.63 8.79 6.29
N SER A 221 -26.66 7.62 6.97
CA SER A 221 -25.78 7.35 8.11
C SER A 221 -24.33 7.25 7.65
N THR A 222 -23.43 7.93 8.33
CA THR A 222 -22.00 7.99 8.03
C THR A 222 -21.21 7.22 9.08
N GLY A 223 -20.12 6.58 8.67
CA GLY A 223 -19.28 5.74 9.53
C GLY A 223 -19.74 4.29 9.58
N ALA A 224 -18.80 3.40 9.91
CA ALA A 224 -19.11 2.06 10.37
C ALA A 224 -19.63 2.14 11.82
N PRO A 225 -20.55 1.27 12.26
CA PRO A 225 -21.07 1.27 13.62
C PRO A 225 -20.02 0.89 14.65
#